data_1c4c0a9942078dac88947fdd176367ca
#
_entry.id   1c4c0a9942078dac88947fdd176367ca
#
_cell.length_a   1.000
_cell.length_b   1.000
_cell.length_c   1.000
_cell.angle_alpha   90.00
_cell.angle_beta   90.00
_cell.angle_gamma   90.00
#
_symmetry.space_group_name_H-M   'P 1'
#
loop_
_entity.id
_entity.type
_entity.pdbx_description
1 polymer ?
#
loop_
_entity_poly.entity_id
_entity_poly.type
_entity_poly.pdbx_seq_one_letter_code
_entity_poly.pdbx_strand_id
1 'polypeptide(L)'
;MYNEHFDKVVYFINTYHKLINCHIVDFITDNLWVTCLPETLRSELEKNELNWMNWTENDDYPILNNFMKLAKSLSLQSCSIEINSKDFSNTLPHINNQNKYMCENIKVEFINAKKLHEVESLGNIIGEIAAKTNNLIIDAGAGKAYLSTFLAENHKVPVLAIDSSQLCSNGAICRQKKLQKKLILSPMLVVIIVKCVSSF
;
A
#
# COMPACT_ATOMS: atom_id res chain seq x y z
N MET A 1 -13.87 10.07 -19.37
CA MET A 1 -12.46 10.42 -19.01
C MET A 1 -11.79 9.31 -18.17
N TYR A 2 -12.31 8.94 -16.98
CA TYR A 2 -11.68 7.88 -16.16
C TYR A 2 -11.70 6.49 -16.82
N ASN A 3 -12.79 6.09 -17.46
CA ASN A 3 -12.86 4.80 -18.17
C ASN A 3 -11.85 4.70 -19.29
N GLU A 4 -11.67 5.75 -20.08
CA GLU A 4 -10.70 5.79 -21.19
C GLU A 4 -9.23 5.67 -20.69
N HIS A 5 -8.89 6.33 -19.57
CA HIS A 5 -7.57 6.18 -18.97
C HIS A 5 -7.36 4.76 -18.45
N PHE A 6 -8.36 4.21 -17.76
CA PHE A 6 -8.35 2.84 -17.26
C PHE A 6 -8.18 1.82 -18.39
N ASP A 7 -8.92 1.96 -19.48
CA ASP A 7 -8.80 1.08 -20.64
C ASP A 7 -7.39 1.11 -21.25
N LYS A 8 -6.76 2.29 -21.31
CA LYS A 8 -5.36 2.45 -21.75
C LYS A 8 -4.38 1.76 -20.80
N VAL A 9 -4.59 1.87 -19.49
CA VAL A 9 -3.78 1.17 -18.48
C VAL A 9 -3.91 -0.34 -18.62
N VAL A 10 -5.12 -0.87 -18.74
CA VAL A 10 -5.38 -2.30 -18.96
C VAL A 10 -4.73 -2.79 -20.25
N TYR A 11 -4.86 -2.04 -21.34
CA TYR A 11 -4.20 -2.37 -22.60
C TYR A 11 -2.68 -2.43 -22.44
N PHE A 12 -2.08 -1.45 -21.78
CA PHE A 12 -0.64 -1.40 -21.53
C PHE A 12 -0.17 -2.59 -20.69
N ILE A 13 -0.86 -2.90 -19.59
CA ILE A 13 -0.54 -4.03 -18.73
C ILE A 13 -0.63 -5.35 -19.50
N ASN A 14 -1.67 -5.54 -20.30
CA ASN A 14 -1.83 -6.74 -21.12
C ASN A 14 -0.75 -6.87 -22.19
N THR A 15 -0.35 -5.76 -22.82
CA THR A 15 0.70 -5.75 -23.84
C THR A 15 2.06 -6.15 -23.27
N TYR A 16 2.38 -5.70 -22.04
CA TYR A 16 3.66 -5.92 -21.40
C TYR A 16 3.59 -6.93 -20.24
N HIS A 17 2.51 -7.72 -20.15
CA HIS A 17 2.27 -8.59 -19.00
C HIS A 17 3.41 -9.57 -18.71
N LYS A 18 4.09 -10.08 -19.73
CA LYS A 18 5.25 -10.97 -19.57
C LYS A 18 6.41 -10.27 -18.87
N LEU A 19 6.70 -9.01 -19.26
CA LEU A 19 7.72 -8.20 -18.63
C LEU A 19 7.35 -7.82 -17.19
N ILE A 20 6.09 -7.46 -16.96
CA ILE A 20 5.60 -7.04 -15.64
C ILE A 20 5.61 -8.20 -14.64
N ASN A 21 5.31 -9.42 -15.09
CA ASN A 21 5.22 -10.60 -14.23
C ASN A 21 6.53 -11.40 -14.11
N CYS A 22 7.59 -11.06 -14.86
CA CYS A 22 8.86 -11.76 -14.72
C CYS A 22 9.58 -11.34 -13.41
N HIS A 23 10.18 -12.32 -12.75
CA HIS A 23 11.03 -12.03 -11.61
C HIS A 23 12.42 -11.60 -12.12
N ILE A 24 13.03 -10.60 -11.48
CA ILE A 24 14.30 -10.03 -11.95
C ILE A 24 15.44 -11.07 -11.97
N VAL A 25 15.41 -12.03 -11.04
CA VAL A 25 16.38 -13.14 -11.02
C VAL A 25 16.17 -14.06 -12.21
N ASP A 26 14.92 -14.47 -12.47
CA ASP A 26 14.57 -15.36 -13.58
C ASP A 26 14.84 -14.69 -14.94
N PHE A 27 14.78 -13.34 -14.98
CA PHE A 27 15.16 -12.57 -16.17
C PHE A 27 16.61 -12.85 -16.59
N ILE A 28 17.50 -13.05 -15.62
CA ILE A 28 18.91 -13.35 -15.85
C ILE A 28 19.13 -14.86 -16.00
N THR A 29 18.55 -15.68 -15.11
CA THR A 29 18.82 -17.13 -15.05
C THR A 29 18.14 -17.90 -16.18
N ASP A 30 16.94 -17.50 -16.59
CA ASP A 30 16.10 -18.20 -17.57
C ASP A 30 16.11 -17.54 -18.94
N ASN A 31 17.05 -16.60 -19.17
CA ASN A 31 17.20 -15.86 -20.42
C ASN A 31 15.88 -15.23 -20.90
N LEU A 32 15.15 -14.58 -19.99
CA LEU A 32 13.86 -13.96 -20.28
C LEU A 32 13.98 -12.72 -21.16
N TRP A 33 15.20 -12.28 -21.47
CA TRP A 33 15.49 -11.20 -22.42
C TRP A 33 14.73 -11.39 -23.74
N VAL A 34 14.76 -12.62 -24.29
CA VAL A 34 14.13 -12.95 -25.57
C VAL A 34 12.60 -13.09 -25.44
N THR A 35 12.10 -13.59 -24.31
CA THR A 35 10.69 -13.99 -24.18
C THR A 35 9.81 -12.92 -23.56
N CYS A 36 10.38 -12.04 -22.73
CA CYS A 36 9.64 -11.00 -21.99
C CYS A 36 9.67 -9.66 -22.69
N LEU A 37 10.78 -9.30 -23.35
CA LEU A 37 10.89 -8.03 -24.06
C LEU A 37 10.29 -8.13 -25.47
N PRO A 38 9.48 -7.14 -25.88
CA PRO A 38 9.08 -7.00 -27.29
C PRO A 38 10.31 -6.93 -28.20
N GLU A 39 10.26 -7.61 -29.34
CA GLU A 39 11.38 -7.69 -30.30
C GLU A 39 11.89 -6.32 -30.73
N THR A 40 11.00 -5.38 -30.96
CA THR A 40 11.35 -4.01 -31.38
C THR A 40 12.17 -3.30 -30.32
N LEU A 41 11.77 -3.40 -29.03
CA LEU A 41 12.48 -2.80 -27.92
C LEU A 41 13.85 -3.48 -27.71
N ARG A 42 13.87 -4.81 -27.76
CA ARG A 42 15.10 -5.61 -27.66
C ARG A 42 16.11 -5.25 -28.74
N SER A 43 15.67 -5.19 -30.00
CA SER A 43 16.54 -4.84 -31.14
C SER A 43 17.12 -3.44 -31.02
N GLU A 44 16.40 -2.49 -30.42
CA GLU A 44 16.93 -1.16 -30.16
C GLU A 44 17.99 -1.19 -29.06
N LEU A 45 17.74 -1.92 -27.97
CA LEU A 45 18.67 -2.06 -26.85
C LEU A 45 19.95 -2.81 -27.20
N GLU A 46 19.88 -3.74 -28.15
CA GLU A 46 21.02 -4.54 -28.64
C GLU A 46 21.92 -3.77 -29.61
N LYS A 47 21.37 -2.77 -30.32
CA LYS A 47 22.12 -2.00 -31.32
C LYS A 47 23.12 -1.02 -30.73
N ASN A 48 22.86 -0.52 -29.56
CA ASN A 48 23.60 0.55 -28.93
C ASN A 48 24.13 0.10 -27.59
N GLU A 49 25.40 0.45 -27.28
CA GLU A 49 25.92 0.28 -25.92
C GLU A 49 25.15 1.22 -24.98
N LEU A 50 24.31 0.66 -24.13
CA LEU A 50 23.46 1.41 -23.21
C LEU A 50 24.35 2.20 -22.23
N ASN A 51 24.40 3.49 -22.40
CA ASN A 51 24.94 4.39 -21.38
C ASN A 51 23.87 4.61 -20.29
N TRP A 52 23.94 3.84 -19.22
CA TRP A 52 22.98 3.86 -18.10
C TRP A 52 22.84 5.24 -17.43
N MET A 53 23.78 6.15 -17.64
CA MET A 53 23.72 7.48 -17.03
C MET A 53 22.81 8.45 -17.80
N ASN A 54 22.67 8.30 -19.15
CA ASN A 54 22.01 9.27 -19.99
C ASN A 54 20.92 8.67 -20.92
N TRP A 55 20.48 7.44 -20.67
CA TRP A 55 19.53 6.75 -21.55
C TRP A 55 18.16 7.43 -21.68
N THR A 56 17.71 8.20 -20.67
CA THR A 56 16.40 8.86 -20.66
C THR A 56 16.33 10.13 -21.54
N GLU A 57 17.46 10.68 -21.97
CA GLU A 57 17.58 11.93 -22.72
C GLU A 57 18.18 11.72 -24.11
N ASN A 58 18.48 10.47 -24.48
CA ASN A 58 19.17 10.18 -25.72
C ASN A 58 18.18 9.80 -26.81
N ASP A 59 18.18 10.55 -27.92
CA ASP A 59 17.35 10.30 -29.11
C ASP A 59 17.70 8.97 -29.82
N ASP A 60 18.80 8.33 -29.47
CA ASP A 60 19.22 7.05 -30.02
C ASP A 60 18.29 5.86 -29.63
N TYR A 61 17.38 6.07 -28.64
CA TYR A 61 16.47 5.04 -28.15
C TYR A 61 14.99 5.47 -28.27
N PRO A 62 14.46 5.73 -29.46
CA PRO A 62 13.11 6.24 -29.62
C PRO A 62 12.02 5.29 -29.13
N ILE A 63 12.20 3.96 -29.27
CA ILE A 63 11.22 2.96 -28.83
C ILE A 63 11.19 2.88 -27.29
N LEU A 64 12.36 2.85 -26.65
CA LEU A 64 12.49 2.88 -25.20
C LEU A 64 11.91 4.18 -24.63
N ASN A 65 12.23 5.33 -25.23
CA ASN A 65 11.70 6.61 -24.82
C ASN A 65 10.18 6.68 -24.92
N ASN A 66 9.60 6.14 -25.99
CA ASN A 66 8.15 6.06 -26.17
C ASN A 66 7.51 5.14 -25.13
N PHE A 67 8.11 3.97 -24.86
CA PHE A 67 7.66 3.06 -23.79
C PHE A 67 7.64 3.76 -22.43
N MET A 68 8.72 4.45 -22.08
CA MET A 68 8.85 5.16 -20.79
C MET A 68 7.88 6.34 -20.69
N LYS A 69 7.72 7.13 -21.74
CA LYS A 69 6.75 8.24 -21.80
C LYS A 69 5.33 7.72 -21.64
N LEU A 70 4.99 6.61 -22.31
CA LEU A 70 3.68 5.97 -22.21
C LEU A 70 3.45 5.43 -20.79
N ALA A 71 4.39 4.68 -20.24
CA ALA A 71 4.30 4.17 -18.87
C ALA A 71 4.09 5.30 -17.84
N LYS A 72 4.86 6.40 -17.98
CA LYS A 72 4.72 7.58 -17.13
C LYS A 72 3.35 8.25 -17.27
N SER A 73 2.85 8.39 -18.51
CA SER A 73 1.54 9.00 -18.78
C SER A 73 0.36 8.18 -18.26
N LEU A 74 0.57 6.88 -18.06
CA LEU A 74 -0.43 5.94 -17.52
C LEU A 74 -0.30 5.73 -15.99
N SER A 75 0.65 6.39 -15.33
CA SER A 75 0.81 6.33 -13.89
C SER A 75 -0.38 6.97 -13.16
N LEU A 76 -0.60 6.58 -11.89
CA LEU A 76 -1.66 7.18 -11.06
C LEU A 76 -1.50 8.70 -10.93
N GLN A 77 -0.27 9.20 -10.85
CA GLN A 77 0.02 10.63 -10.79
C GLN A 77 -0.50 11.40 -12.01
N SER A 78 -0.50 10.75 -13.17
CA SER A 78 -0.97 11.37 -14.43
C SER A 78 -2.49 11.38 -14.58
N CYS A 79 -3.23 10.58 -13.79
CA CYS A 79 -4.68 10.56 -13.90
C CYS A 79 -5.39 11.62 -13.04
N SER A 80 -4.69 12.43 -12.28
CA SER A 80 -5.26 13.45 -11.38
C SER A 80 -6.30 12.89 -10.38
N ILE A 81 -6.21 11.59 -10.07
CA ILE A 81 -7.04 10.93 -9.05
C ILE A 81 -6.33 10.93 -7.69
N GLU A 82 -5.01 11.16 -7.71
CA GLU A 82 -4.19 11.20 -6.50
C GLU A 82 -4.58 12.41 -5.65
N ILE A 83 -4.96 12.13 -4.42
CA ILE A 83 -5.23 13.15 -3.42
C ILE A 83 -4.14 13.06 -2.36
N ASN A 84 -3.52 14.18 -2.04
CA ASN A 84 -2.55 14.24 -0.94
C ASN A 84 -3.26 13.87 0.37
N SER A 85 -2.62 13.07 1.22
CA SER A 85 -3.19 12.65 2.51
C SER A 85 -3.61 13.83 3.40
N LYS A 86 -2.95 14.99 3.29
CA LYS A 86 -3.31 16.21 4.01
C LYS A 86 -4.61 16.85 3.50
N ASP A 87 -4.89 16.69 2.21
CA ASP A 87 -6.07 17.27 1.56
C ASP A 87 -7.26 16.30 1.61
N PHE A 88 -7.00 15.02 1.85
CA PHE A 88 -8.06 14.01 1.92
C PHE A 88 -9.09 14.30 3.02
N SER A 89 -8.65 14.76 4.18
CA SER A 89 -9.52 15.16 5.29
C SER A 89 -10.52 16.26 4.89
N ASN A 90 -10.13 17.13 3.96
CA ASN A 90 -10.98 18.22 3.48
C ASN A 90 -12.03 17.74 2.47
N THR A 91 -11.82 16.59 1.84
CA THR A 91 -12.77 16.01 0.85
C THR A 91 -13.89 15.20 1.51
N LEU A 92 -13.70 14.81 2.77
CA LEU A 92 -14.71 14.06 3.50
C LEU A 92 -15.85 14.99 3.97
N PRO A 93 -17.13 14.59 3.87
CA PRO A 93 -18.25 15.37 4.34
C PRO A 93 -18.03 15.78 5.82
N HIS A 94 -18.18 17.06 6.12
CA HIS A 94 -18.10 17.58 7.48
C HIS A 94 -19.31 17.05 8.29
N ILE A 95 -19.12 15.96 9.01
CA ILE A 95 -20.05 15.56 10.05
C ILE A 95 -19.60 16.30 11.31
N ASN A 96 -20.46 17.17 11.85
CA ASN A 96 -20.21 17.94 13.06
C ASN A 96 -20.08 17.03 14.29
N ASN A 97 -19.00 16.26 14.40
CA ASN A 97 -18.65 15.57 15.63
C ASN A 97 -17.54 16.38 16.32
N GLN A 98 -17.93 17.08 17.39
CA GLN A 98 -17.05 17.88 18.27
C GLN A 98 -16.02 17.04 19.06
N ASN A 99 -15.88 15.77 18.78
CA ASN A 99 -14.89 14.91 19.41
C ASN A 99 -13.60 14.91 18.60
N LYS A 100 -12.87 16.00 18.63
CA LYS A 100 -11.47 16.02 18.27
C LYS A 100 -10.72 15.28 19.40
N TYR A 101 -10.61 13.97 19.25
CA TYR A 101 -9.74 13.19 20.12
C TYR A 101 -8.31 13.72 19.94
N MET A 102 -7.82 14.47 20.91
CA MET A 102 -6.40 14.81 20.99
C MET A 102 -5.68 13.48 21.26
N CYS A 103 -5.11 12.92 20.19
CA CYS A 103 -4.31 11.72 20.29
C CYS A 103 -3.05 12.09 21.09
N GLU A 104 -2.97 11.67 22.35
CA GLU A 104 -1.67 11.44 22.96
C GLU A 104 -1.01 10.36 22.11
N ASN A 105 0.09 10.69 21.44
CA ASN A 105 0.84 9.81 20.57
C ASN A 105 1.32 8.59 21.37
N ILE A 106 0.50 7.55 21.44
CA ILE A 106 0.90 6.29 22.05
C ILE A 106 1.93 5.67 21.11
N LYS A 107 3.19 5.70 21.50
CA LYS A 107 4.28 5.10 20.72
C LYS A 107 3.99 3.61 20.57
N VAL A 108 3.79 3.19 19.33
CA VAL A 108 3.69 1.77 18.99
C VAL A 108 5.07 1.15 19.21
N GLU A 109 5.24 0.43 20.33
CA GLU A 109 6.51 -0.21 20.68
C GLU A 109 6.83 -1.37 19.72
N PHE A 110 8.13 -1.61 19.50
CA PHE A 110 8.66 -2.71 18.69
C PHE A 110 8.34 -2.65 17.19
N ILE A 111 8.24 -1.45 16.64
CA ILE A 111 8.04 -1.20 15.22
C ILE A 111 9.24 -0.45 14.65
N ASN A 112 9.65 -0.77 13.41
CA ASN A 112 10.69 0.01 12.74
C ASN A 112 10.12 1.35 12.21
N ALA A 113 10.99 2.33 11.97
CA ALA A 113 10.59 3.68 11.58
C ALA A 113 9.76 3.72 10.29
N LYS A 114 10.10 2.89 9.29
CA LYS A 114 9.34 2.80 8.03
C LYS A 114 7.90 2.31 8.28
N LYS A 115 7.75 1.24 9.06
CA LYS A 115 6.42 0.68 9.36
C LYS A 115 5.62 1.59 10.29
N LEU A 116 6.28 2.31 11.19
CA LEU A 116 5.62 3.32 12.03
C LEU A 116 5.03 4.42 11.18
N HIS A 117 5.79 4.98 10.24
CA HIS A 117 5.31 6.03 9.34
C HIS A 117 4.12 5.56 8.48
N GLU A 118 4.17 4.32 7.98
CA GLU A 118 3.06 3.70 7.23
C GLU A 118 1.80 3.61 8.11
N VAL A 119 1.94 3.09 9.32
CA VAL A 119 0.83 2.90 10.26
C VAL A 119 0.22 4.23 10.69
N GLU A 120 1.04 5.23 10.98
CA GLU A 120 0.57 6.58 11.36
C GLU A 120 -0.15 7.26 10.19
N SER A 121 0.44 7.24 9.00
CA SER A 121 -0.14 7.89 7.82
C SER A 121 -1.48 7.27 7.43
N LEU A 122 -1.54 5.94 7.32
CA LEU A 122 -2.76 5.23 6.96
C LEU A 122 -3.79 5.24 8.11
N GLY A 123 -3.33 5.07 9.34
CA GLY A 123 -4.17 5.02 10.52
C GLY A 123 -4.91 6.34 10.77
N ASN A 124 -4.29 7.48 10.51
CA ASN A 124 -4.94 8.78 10.64
C ASN A 124 -6.09 8.92 9.63
N ILE A 125 -5.87 8.53 8.37
CA ILE A 125 -6.91 8.58 7.32
C ILE A 125 -8.08 7.66 7.68
N ILE A 126 -7.81 6.41 8.03
CA ILE A 126 -8.83 5.42 8.39
C ILE A 126 -9.57 5.85 9.66
N GLY A 127 -8.85 6.36 10.66
CA GLY A 127 -9.43 6.84 11.91
C GLY A 127 -10.42 7.98 11.69
N GLU A 128 -10.10 8.93 10.82
CA GLU A 128 -11.01 10.02 10.45
C GLU A 128 -12.28 9.50 9.73
N ILE A 129 -12.14 8.55 8.82
CA ILE A 129 -13.28 7.92 8.15
C ILE A 129 -14.16 7.20 9.18
N ALA A 130 -13.56 6.38 10.03
CA ALA A 130 -14.28 5.60 11.03
C ALA A 130 -15.01 6.48 12.05
N ALA A 131 -14.37 7.54 12.51
CA ALA A 131 -14.98 8.52 13.44
C ALA A 131 -16.21 9.20 12.82
N LYS A 132 -16.19 9.44 11.50
CA LYS A 132 -17.32 10.05 10.79
C LYS A 132 -18.46 9.07 10.52
N THR A 133 -18.14 7.79 10.30
CA THR A 133 -19.12 6.76 9.93
C THR A 133 -19.63 5.95 11.13
N ASN A 134 -18.95 6.04 12.28
CA ASN A 134 -19.22 5.26 13.48
C ASN A 134 -19.28 3.74 13.21
N ASN A 135 -18.41 3.24 12.34
CA ASN A 135 -18.39 1.86 11.89
C ASN A 135 -17.27 1.04 12.55
N LEU A 136 -17.49 -0.28 12.63
CA LEU A 136 -16.45 -1.24 12.91
C LEU A 136 -15.45 -1.31 11.75
N ILE A 137 -14.16 -1.31 12.06
CA ILE A 137 -13.10 -1.52 11.08
C ILE A 137 -12.75 -3.00 11.01
N ILE A 138 -12.63 -3.54 9.80
CA ILE A 138 -12.10 -4.87 9.55
C ILE A 138 -10.73 -4.73 8.89
N ASP A 139 -9.68 -5.18 9.59
CA ASP A 139 -8.30 -5.21 9.11
C ASP A 139 -7.99 -6.62 8.60
N ALA A 140 -8.13 -6.84 7.29
CA ALA A 140 -7.90 -8.13 6.65
C ALA A 140 -6.41 -8.29 6.27
N GLY A 141 -5.76 -9.33 6.74
CA GLY A 141 -4.32 -9.50 6.61
C GLY A 141 -3.55 -8.65 7.63
N ALA A 142 -4.08 -8.52 8.83
CA ALA A 142 -3.59 -7.64 9.87
C ALA A 142 -2.15 -7.91 10.35
N GLY A 143 -1.59 -9.07 10.03
CA GLY A 143 -0.26 -9.49 10.45
C GLY A 143 -0.13 -9.46 11.98
N LYS A 144 0.84 -8.70 12.47
CA LYS A 144 1.02 -8.45 13.92
C LYS A 144 0.08 -7.38 14.48
N ALA A 145 -0.96 -6.98 13.73
CA ALA A 145 -2.00 -6.03 14.08
C ALA A 145 -1.48 -4.65 14.55
N TYR A 146 -0.44 -4.11 13.90
CA TYR A 146 0.09 -2.79 14.24
C TYR A 146 -0.91 -1.69 13.92
N LEU A 147 -1.49 -1.71 12.71
CA LEU A 147 -2.50 -0.75 12.27
C LEU A 147 -3.76 -0.86 13.13
N SER A 148 -4.28 -2.07 13.34
CA SER A 148 -5.45 -2.32 14.19
C SER A 148 -5.26 -1.77 15.60
N THR A 149 -4.07 -1.96 16.19
CA THR A 149 -3.74 -1.45 17.51
C THR A 149 -3.69 0.08 17.51
N PHE A 150 -3.05 0.68 16.50
CA PHE A 150 -2.97 2.13 16.37
C PHE A 150 -4.36 2.76 16.28
N LEU A 151 -5.24 2.23 15.44
CA LEU A 151 -6.61 2.71 15.26
C LEU A 151 -7.41 2.63 16.55
N ALA A 152 -7.34 1.50 17.20
CA ALA A 152 -8.06 1.28 18.43
C ALA A 152 -7.55 2.20 19.57
N GLU A 153 -6.23 2.38 19.70
CA GLU A 153 -5.64 3.17 20.79
C GLU A 153 -5.71 4.68 20.54
N ASN A 154 -5.42 5.13 19.33
CA ASN A 154 -5.36 6.56 19.03
C ASN A 154 -6.72 7.13 18.61
N HIS A 155 -7.49 6.39 17.83
CA HIS A 155 -8.78 6.85 17.32
C HIS A 155 -10.00 6.32 18.10
N LYS A 156 -9.78 5.41 19.05
CA LYS A 156 -10.84 4.82 19.90
C LYS A 156 -11.95 4.14 19.09
N VAL A 157 -11.59 3.56 17.95
CA VAL A 157 -12.53 2.85 17.08
C VAL A 157 -12.42 1.33 17.30
N PRO A 158 -13.53 0.58 17.24
CA PRO A 158 -13.51 -0.85 17.32
C PRO A 158 -12.88 -1.45 16.06
N VAL A 159 -11.95 -2.41 16.23
CA VAL A 159 -11.25 -3.05 15.12
C VAL A 159 -11.31 -4.56 15.25
N LEU A 160 -11.68 -5.23 14.15
CA LEU A 160 -11.58 -6.67 13.97
C LEU A 160 -10.36 -6.97 13.09
N ALA A 161 -9.30 -7.49 13.69
CA ALA A 161 -8.09 -7.89 12.98
C ALA A 161 -8.17 -9.37 12.59
N ILE A 162 -7.98 -9.67 11.31
CA ILE A 162 -8.04 -11.03 10.76
C ILE A 162 -6.73 -11.35 10.06
N ASP A 163 -6.12 -12.49 10.39
CA ASP A 163 -4.92 -12.98 9.72
C ASP A 163 -4.92 -14.51 9.62
N SER A 164 -4.37 -15.05 8.53
CA SER A 164 -4.24 -16.50 8.31
C SER A 164 -3.05 -17.10 9.06
N SER A 165 -2.02 -16.28 9.39
CA SER A 165 -0.80 -16.72 10.04
C SER A 165 -0.99 -16.85 11.56
N GLN A 166 -0.85 -18.08 12.07
CA GLN A 166 -0.86 -18.34 13.52
C GLN A 166 0.27 -17.60 14.25
N LEU A 167 1.44 -17.50 13.61
CA LEU A 167 2.58 -16.79 14.21
C LEU A 167 2.28 -15.29 14.36
N CYS A 168 1.66 -14.68 13.35
CA CYS A 168 1.25 -13.28 13.38
C CYS A 168 0.18 -13.05 14.46
N SER A 169 -0.86 -13.88 14.48
CA SER A 169 -1.95 -13.79 15.45
C SER A 169 -1.44 -13.93 16.89
N ASN A 170 -0.56 -14.90 17.17
CA ASN A 170 0.06 -15.06 18.47
C ASN A 170 0.90 -13.84 18.87
N GLY A 171 1.67 -13.29 17.93
CA GLY A 171 2.46 -12.07 18.15
C GLY A 171 1.58 -10.86 18.48
N ALA A 172 0.44 -10.72 17.79
CA ALA A 172 -0.54 -9.66 18.05
C ALA A 172 -1.18 -9.80 19.44
N ILE A 173 -1.61 -11.00 19.83
CA ILE A 173 -2.17 -11.28 21.16
C ILE A 173 -1.15 -10.99 22.28
N CYS A 174 0.11 -11.44 22.12
CA CYS A 174 1.16 -11.16 23.10
C CYS A 174 1.40 -9.67 23.27
N ARG A 175 1.39 -8.89 22.18
CA ARG A 175 1.54 -7.44 22.22
C ARG A 175 0.35 -6.78 22.90
N GLN A 176 -0.87 -7.15 22.55
CA GLN A 176 -2.09 -6.63 23.17
C GLN A 176 -2.08 -6.85 24.69
N LYS A 177 -1.70 -8.03 25.16
CA LYS A 177 -1.56 -8.30 26.61
C LYS A 177 -0.54 -7.41 27.29
N LYS A 178 0.59 -7.08 26.62
CA LYS A 178 1.59 -6.16 27.16
C LYS A 178 1.08 -4.73 27.25
N LEU A 179 0.35 -4.28 26.24
CA LEU A 179 -0.27 -2.95 26.20
C LEU A 179 -1.35 -2.81 27.28
N GLN A 180 -2.23 -3.79 27.42
CA GLN A 180 -3.27 -3.79 28.46
C GLN A 180 -2.70 -3.71 29.87
N LYS A 181 -1.54 -4.33 30.14
CA LYS A 181 -0.86 -4.22 31.43
C LYS A 181 -0.31 -2.81 31.71
N LYS A 182 0.01 -2.03 30.66
CA LYS A 182 0.47 -0.63 30.79
C LYS A 182 -0.69 0.36 30.94
N LEU A 183 -1.84 0.03 30.34
CA LEU A 183 -3.03 0.89 30.29
C LEU A 183 -4.03 0.50 31.40
N ILE A 184 -3.66 0.68 32.67
CA ILE A 184 -4.49 0.34 33.84
C ILE A 184 -5.82 1.12 33.89
N LEU A 185 -6.08 2.09 33.01
CA LEU A 185 -7.17 3.05 33.14
C LEU A 185 -8.05 3.29 31.89
N SER A 186 -7.99 2.49 30.83
CA SER A 186 -8.90 2.71 29.70
C SER A 186 -9.85 1.53 29.49
N PRO A 187 -11.18 1.73 29.62
CA PRO A 187 -12.14 0.68 29.34
C PRO A 187 -12.25 0.47 27.84
N MET A 188 -12.16 -0.78 27.44
CA MET A 188 -12.60 -1.37 26.17
C MET A 188 -11.88 -0.91 24.88
N LEU A 189 -10.67 -1.39 24.74
CA LEU A 189 -10.09 -1.54 23.44
C LEU A 189 -10.31 -2.99 22.97
N VAL A 190 -11.24 -3.21 22.06
CA VAL A 190 -11.51 -4.55 21.55
C VAL A 190 -10.84 -4.69 20.19
N VAL A 191 -9.59 -5.17 20.17
CA VAL A 191 -9.00 -5.77 18.98
C VAL A 191 -9.33 -7.26 19.05
N ILE A 192 -10.29 -7.71 18.27
CA ILE A 192 -10.63 -9.13 18.17
C ILE A 192 -9.72 -9.72 17.09
N ILE A 193 -8.82 -10.62 17.48
CA ILE A 193 -7.92 -11.29 16.56
C ILE A 193 -8.54 -12.63 16.19
N VAL A 194 -8.94 -12.77 14.94
CA VAL A 194 -9.53 -14.01 14.40
C VAL A 194 -8.52 -14.68 13.47
N LYS A 195 -8.28 -15.96 13.70
CA LYS A 195 -7.55 -16.80 12.76
C LYS A 195 -8.49 -17.17 11.60
N CYS A 196 -8.14 -16.78 10.38
CA CYS A 196 -8.80 -17.35 9.21
C CYS A 196 -8.24 -18.76 8.98
N VAL A 197 -9.04 -19.78 9.20
CA VAL A 197 -8.69 -21.15 8.84
C VAL A 197 -9.11 -21.33 7.39
N SER A 198 -8.14 -21.31 6.47
CA SER A 198 -8.38 -21.76 5.09
C SER A 198 -8.57 -23.26 5.13
N SER A 199 -9.80 -23.70 5.04
CA SER A 199 -10.11 -25.08 4.65
C SER A 199 -10.01 -25.15 3.13
N PHE A 200 -8.84 -25.54 2.60
CA PHE A 200 -8.66 -26.10 1.27
C PHE A 200 -7.88 -27.40 1.40
#